data_b9c323b394261db84da188c14e541bf9
#
_entry.id   b9c323b394261db84da188c14e541bf9
#
_cell.length_a   1.000
_cell.length_b   1.000
_cell.length_c   1.000
_cell.angle_alpha   90.00
_cell.angle_beta   90.00
_cell.angle_gamma   90.00
#
_symmetry.space_group_name_H-M   'P 1'
#
loop_
_entity.id
_entity.type
_entity.pdbx_description
1 polymer ?
#
loop_
_entity_poly.entity_id
_entity_poly.type
_entity_poly.pdbx_seq_one_letter_code
_entity_poly.pdbx_strand_id
1 'polypeptide(L)'
;MNGESDVIDDGLTPEERFEILEAEDVVTVDDDETVYLSMEFESTRGIYYDSYAHVDEEEYHQAVADVFGIELEDVAERIDELGVTREQFIALLALNSHLEGEYPLTERAHMAMMVVDLVPPSPVPDSIEEIDDDTYESFLEVHDRAAVTVWKRFCSPCRKMKEELDETLEAFPDEVAVAGVDGEATPEFGLSFGVEAAPSVLFFEDGELVESLRGYQRPSVIESTCDEAFDE
;
A
#
# COMPACT_ATOMS: atom_id res chain seq x y z
N MET A 1 34.46 -43.18 -11.18
CA MET A 1 34.43 -41.77 -11.55
C MET A 1 33.02 -41.48 -12.01
N ASN A 2 32.17 -41.17 -11.05
CA ASN A 2 30.81 -40.75 -11.30
C ASN A 2 30.81 -39.23 -11.18
N GLY A 3 30.65 -38.57 -12.31
CA GLY A 3 30.36 -37.15 -12.34
C GLY A 3 28.93 -36.95 -11.90
N GLU A 4 28.74 -36.46 -10.68
CA GLU A 4 27.54 -35.79 -10.31
C GLU A 4 27.49 -34.50 -11.13
N SER A 5 26.61 -34.50 -12.13
CA SER A 5 26.21 -33.26 -12.76
C SER A 5 25.40 -32.50 -11.71
N ASP A 6 26.01 -31.47 -11.13
CA ASP A 6 25.25 -30.35 -10.54
C ASP A 6 24.25 -29.91 -11.63
N VAL A 7 23.00 -30.24 -11.45
CA VAL A 7 21.88 -29.57 -12.13
C VAL A 7 21.85 -28.20 -11.47
N ILE A 8 22.57 -27.26 -12.07
CA ILE A 8 22.35 -25.84 -11.81
C ILE A 8 20.86 -25.65 -12.17
N ASP A 9 20.08 -25.32 -11.16
CA ASP A 9 18.72 -24.82 -11.35
C ASP A 9 18.86 -23.52 -12.17
N ASP A 10 18.57 -23.64 -13.46
CA ASP A 10 18.76 -22.57 -14.45
C ASP A 10 17.53 -21.66 -14.42
N GLY A 11 17.12 -21.27 -13.18
CA GLY A 11 16.07 -20.30 -12.96
C GLY A 11 16.43 -18.93 -13.53
N LEU A 12 15.41 -18.10 -13.76
CA LEU A 12 15.62 -16.73 -14.24
C LEU A 12 16.46 -15.92 -13.25
N THR A 13 17.34 -15.07 -13.75
CA THR A 13 18.04 -14.08 -12.93
C THR A 13 17.09 -12.99 -12.44
N PRO A 14 17.44 -12.20 -11.42
CA PRO A 14 16.62 -11.05 -11.01
C PRO A 14 16.36 -10.05 -12.14
N GLU A 15 17.36 -9.80 -12.98
CA GLU A 15 17.25 -8.92 -14.14
C GLU A 15 16.26 -9.46 -15.16
N GLU A 16 16.31 -10.74 -15.48
CA GLU A 16 15.37 -11.39 -16.42
C GLU A 16 13.94 -11.37 -15.88
N ARG A 17 13.74 -11.56 -14.56
CA ARG A 17 12.43 -11.44 -13.92
C ARG A 17 11.90 -10.00 -14.00
N PHE A 18 12.78 -9.01 -13.79
CA PHE A 18 12.40 -7.62 -13.92
C PHE A 18 11.98 -7.26 -15.35
N GLU A 19 12.74 -7.70 -16.36
CA GLU A 19 12.38 -7.52 -17.77
C GLU A 19 11.01 -8.15 -18.11
N ILE A 20 10.67 -9.29 -17.51
CA ILE A 20 9.34 -9.90 -17.65
C ILE A 20 8.28 -9.04 -17.00
N LEU A 21 8.49 -8.57 -15.76
CA LEU A 21 7.53 -7.72 -15.06
C LEU A 21 7.26 -6.40 -15.81
N GLU A 22 8.27 -5.82 -16.45
CA GLU A 22 8.12 -4.66 -17.32
C GLU A 22 7.38 -5.00 -18.63
N ALA A 23 7.76 -6.06 -19.29
CA ALA A 23 7.15 -6.49 -20.56
C ALA A 23 5.67 -6.89 -20.41
N GLU A 24 5.28 -7.44 -19.27
CA GLU A 24 3.90 -7.85 -18.92
C GLU A 24 3.12 -6.74 -18.22
N ASP A 25 3.63 -5.50 -18.21
CA ASP A 25 2.99 -4.30 -17.64
C ASP A 25 2.64 -4.44 -16.14
N VAL A 26 3.46 -5.18 -15.39
CA VAL A 26 3.38 -5.26 -13.92
C VAL A 26 4.05 -4.07 -13.28
N VAL A 27 5.22 -3.67 -13.81
CA VAL A 27 5.98 -2.50 -13.36
C VAL A 27 6.15 -1.50 -14.49
N THR A 28 6.32 -0.24 -14.12
CA THR A 28 6.67 0.87 -15.02
C THR A 28 7.87 1.62 -14.45
N VAL A 29 8.73 2.13 -15.33
CA VAL A 29 9.90 2.92 -14.96
C VAL A 29 9.69 4.33 -15.51
N ASP A 30 9.83 5.34 -14.67
CA ASP A 30 9.73 6.75 -15.09
C ASP A 30 11.03 7.32 -15.65
N ASP A 31 11.00 8.60 -16.05
CA ASP A 31 12.15 9.30 -16.62
C ASP A 31 13.32 9.48 -15.61
N ASP A 32 13.05 9.39 -14.30
CA ASP A 32 14.02 9.46 -13.21
C ASP A 32 14.55 8.08 -12.78
N GLU A 33 14.24 7.03 -13.56
CA GLU A 33 14.59 5.62 -13.30
C GLU A 33 13.93 5.06 -12.03
N THR A 34 12.85 5.67 -11.54
CA THR A 34 12.07 5.15 -10.42
C THR A 34 11.07 4.10 -10.90
N VAL A 35 11.01 3.00 -10.17
CA VAL A 35 10.16 1.85 -10.51
C VAL A 35 8.86 1.92 -9.72
N TYR A 36 7.74 1.77 -10.41
CA TYR A 36 6.40 1.75 -9.82
C TYR A 36 5.63 0.52 -10.29
N LEU A 37 4.67 0.07 -9.51
CA LEU A 37 3.68 -0.89 -10.00
C LEU A 37 2.70 -0.19 -10.96
N SER A 38 2.37 -0.84 -12.07
CA SER A 38 1.39 -0.32 -13.01
C SER A 38 0.00 -0.21 -12.38
N MET A 39 -0.81 0.72 -12.87
CA MET A 39 -2.19 0.91 -12.37
C MET A 39 -3.07 -0.31 -12.59
N GLU A 40 -2.86 -1.03 -13.70
CA GLU A 40 -3.64 -2.22 -14.04
C GLU A 40 -3.30 -3.37 -13.12
N PHE A 41 -2.01 -3.59 -12.86
CA PHE A 41 -1.56 -4.60 -11.91
C PHE A 41 -1.98 -4.27 -10.47
N GLU A 42 -1.85 -3.01 -10.02
CA GLU A 42 -2.34 -2.60 -8.70
C GLU A 42 -3.85 -2.82 -8.53
N SER A 43 -4.65 -2.58 -9.58
CA SER A 43 -6.08 -2.86 -9.54
C SER A 43 -6.36 -4.35 -9.37
N THR A 44 -5.62 -5.20 -10.08
CA THR A 44 -5.70 -6.66 -9.94
C THR A 44 -5.26 -7.10 -8.55
N ARG A 45 -4.15 -6.57 -8.04
CA ARG A 45 -3.63 -6.87 -6.70
C ARG A 45 -4.61 -6.43 -5.60
N GLY A 46 -5.29 -5.30 -5.77
CA GLY A 46 -6.31 -4.80 -4.86
C GLY A 46 -7.48 -5.79 -4.67
N ILE A 47 -7.93 -6.48 -5.73
CA ILE A 47 -8.98 -7.50 -5.64
C ILE A 47 -8.56 -8.65 -4.72
N TYR A 48 -7.30 -9.10 -4.83
CA TYR A 48 -6.76 -10.17 -3.99
C TYR A 48 -6.47 -9.69 -2.57
N TYR A 49 -6.06 -8.43 -2.41
CA TYR A 49 -5.89 -7.80 -1.10
C TYR A 49 -7.21 -7.76 -0.33
N ASP A 50 -8.30 -7.27 -0.92
CA ASP A 50 -9.63 -7.26 -0.32
C ASP A 50 -10.12 -8.67 0.05
N SER A 51 -9.68 -9.67 -0.72
CA SER A 51 -10.10 -11.06 -0.50
C SER A 51 -9.32 -11.79 0.58
N TYR A 52 -8.03 -11.44 0.79
CA TYR A 52 -7.12 -12.27 1.60
C TYR A 52 -6.37 -11.51 2.71
N ALA A 53 -6.33 -10.17 2.69
CA ALA A 53 -5.55 -9.41 3.69
C ALA A 53 -6.07 -9.61 5.13
N HIS A 54 -7.38 -9.75 5.28
CA HIS A 54 -8.07 -9.77 6.58
C HIS A 54 -8.83 -11.07 6.90
N VAL A 55 -8.68 -12.12 6.08
CA VAL A 55 -9.26 -13.42 6.38
C VAL A 55 -8.55 -14.08 7.56
N ASP A 56 -9.25 -14.98 8.25
CA ASP A 56 -8.66 -15.74 9.33
C ASP A 56 -7.55 -16.71 8.84
N GLU A 57 -6.77 -17.22 9.78
CA GLU A 57 -5.63 -18.10 9.46
C GLU A 57 -6.06 -19.41 8.80
N GLU A 58 -7.23 -19.95 9.15
CA GLU A 58 -7.73 -21.22 8.58
C GLU A 58 -8.04 -21.04 7.09
N GLU A 59 -8.75 -19.98 6.73
CA GLU A 59 -9.07 -19.65 5.35
C GLU A 59 -7.81 -19.28 4.54
N TYR A 60 -6.89 -18.53 5.14
CA TYR A 60 -5.60 -18.22 4.52
C TYR A 60 -4.77 -19.47 4.24
N HIS A 61 -4.62 -20.37 5.23
CA HIS A 61 -3.88 -21.62 5.06
C HIS A 61 -4.52 -22.52 4.01
N GLN A 62 -5.86 -22.59 3.95
CA GLN A 62 -6.54 -23.34 2.90
C GLN A 62 -6.22 -22.79 1.49
N ALA A 63 -6.23 -21.47 1.33
CA ALA A 63 -5.87 -20.85 0.05
C ALA A 63 -4.42 -21.13 -0.35
N VAL A 64 -3.48 -21.09 0.60
CA VAL A 64 -2.08 -21.46 0.35
C VAL A 64 -1.96 -22.93 -0.05
N ALA A 65 -2.62 -23.85 0.68
CA ALA A 65 -2.65 -25.28 0.36
C ALA A 65 -3.09 -25.53 -1.08
N ASP A 66 -4.19 -24.90 -1.48
CA ASP A 66 -4.79 -25.06 -2.82
C ASP A 66 -3.87 -24.53 -3.93
N VAL A 67 -3.23 -23.38 -3.73
CA VAL A 67 -2.33 -22.75 -4.73
C VAL A 67 -1.04 -23.53 -4.91
N PHE A 68 -0.46 -24.01 -3.82
CA PHE A 68 0.83 -24.71 -3.85
C PHE A 68 0.70 -26.23 -3.97
N GLY A 69 -0.52 -26.78 -3.84
CA GLY A 69 -0.79 -28.21 -3.92
C GLY A 69 -0.13 -29.01 -2.78
N ILE A 70 -0.12 -28.43 -1.58
CA ILE A 70 0.42 -29.04 -0.36
C ILE A 70 -0.72 -29.41 0.60
N GLU A 71 -0.48 -30.36 1.51
CA GLU A 71 -1.47 -30.75 2.52
C GLU A 71 -1.66 -29.59 3.53
N LEU A 72 -2.90 -29.33 3.94
CA LEU A 72 -3.25 -28.24 4.85
C LEU A 72 -2.47 -28.31 6.17
N GLU A 73 -2.18 -29.53 6.67
CA GLU A 73 -1.45 -29.76 7.92
C GLU A 73 0.02 -29.30 7.85
N ASP A 74 0.60 -29.21 6.65
CA ASP A 74 1.99 -28.80 6.42
C ASP A 74 2.14 -27.29 6.16
N VAL A 75 1.03 -26.57 5.90
CA VAL A 75 1.06 -25.16 5.44
C VAL A 75 1.72 -24.25 6.47
N ALA A 76 1.30 -24.32 7.73
CA ALA A 76 1.82 -23.42 8.78
C ALA A 76 3.33 -23.58 8.95
N GLU A 77 3.84 -24.84 8.99
CA GLU A 77 5.26 -25.13 9.09
C GLU A 77 6.02 -24.60 7.87
N ARG A 78 5.46 -24.73 6.66
CA ARG A 78 6.07 -24.24 5.42
C ARG A 78 6.13 -22.72 5.34
N ILE A 79 5.07 -22.04 5.76
CA ILE A 79 5.05 -20.56 5.82
C ILE A 79 6.14 -20.07 6.77
N ASP A 80 6.26 -20.66 7.96
CA ASP A 80 7.27 -20.29 8.95
C ASP A 80 8.70 -20.59 8.47
N GLU A 81 8.94 -21.77 7.89
CA GLU A 81 10.25 -22.16 7.38
C GLU A 81 10.75 -21.25 6.23
N LEU A 82 9.86 -20.85 5.34
CA LEU A 82 10.18 -20.06 4.15
C LEU A 82 10.07 -18.55 4.38
N GLY A 83 9.49 -18.12 5.49
CA GLY A 83 9.24 -16.71 5.80
C GLY A 83 8.29 -16.05 4.80
N VAL A 84 7.33 -16.80 4.25
CA VAL A 84 6.38 -16.27 3.25
C VAL A 84 5.37 -15.39 3.96
N THR A 85 5.22 -14.16 3.49
CA THR A 85 4.24 -13.21 4.00
C THR A 85 2.91 -13.29 3.25
N ARG A 86 1.84 -12.84 3.91
CA ARG A 86 0.51 -12.74 3.30
C ARG A 86 0.53 -11.79 2.08
N GLU A 87 1.29 -10.71 2.15
CA GLU A 87 1.49 -9.77 1.05
C GLU A 87 2.12 -10.45 -0.18
N GLN A 88 3.14 -11.31 0.03
CA GLN A 88 3.76 -12.08 -1.04
C GLN A 88 2.80 -13.07 -1.68
N PHE A 89 1.93 -13.70 -0.88
CA PHE A 89 0.89 -14.58 -1.40
C PHE A 89 -0.14 -13.82 -2.23
N ILE A 90 -0.60 -12.65 -1.76
CA ILE A 90 -1.51 -11.77 -2.50
C ILE A 90 -0.88 -11.32 -3.83
N ALA A 91 0.39 -10.91 -3.80
CA ALA A 91 1.12 -10.55 -5.01
C ALA A 91 1.26 -11.72 -6.00
N LEU A 92 1.48 -12.94 -5.50
CA LEU A 92 1.52 -14.15 -6.32
C LEU A 92 0.17 -14.43 -7.01
N LEU A 93 -0.94 -14.29 -6.29
CA LEU A 93 -2.28 -14.46 -6.86
C LEU A 93 -2.57 -13.42 -7.94
N ALA A 94 -2.18 -12.17 -7.71
CA ALA A 94 -2.30 -11.10 -8.69
C ALA A 94 -1.46 -11.39 -9.95
N LEU A 95 -0.21 -11.79 -9.79
CA LEU A 95 0.65 -12.21 -10.91
C LEU A 95 0.07 -13.40 -11.68
N ASN A 96 -0.49 -14.39 -10.99
CA ASN A 96 -1.13 -15.53 -11.64
C ASN A 96 -2.29 -15.14 -12.56
N SER A 97 -2.96 -14.03 -12.26
CA SER A 97 -4.09 -13.52 -13.06
C SER A 97 -3.70 -12.47 -14.09
N HIS A 98 -2.56 -11.81 -13.90
CA HIS A 98 -2.13 -10.69 -14.74
C HIS A 98 -1.19 -11.12 -15.85
N LEU A 99 -0.25 -12.02 -15.55
CA LEU A 99 0.74 -12.48 -16.52
C LEU A 99 0.08 -13.31 -17.64
N GLU A 100 0.32 -12.93 -18.90
CA GLU A 100 -0.14 -13.70 -20.06
C GLU A 100 0.78 -14.89 -20.37
N GLY A 101 2.07 -14.78 -20.03
CA GLY A 101 3.07 -15.81 -20.23
C GLY A 101 2.94 -17.01 -19.26
N GLU A 102 3.32 -18.21 -19.72
CA GLU A 102 3.38 -19.40 -18.89
C GLU A 102 4.74 -19.46 -18.15
N TYR A 103 4.74 -19.02 -16.89
CA TYR A 103 5.92 -19.06 -16.01
C TYR A 103 5.75 -20.12 -14.92
N PRO A 104 6.81 -20.86 -14.54
CA PRO A 104 6.78 -21.77 -13.41
C PRO A 104 6.31 -21.07 -12.10
N LEU A 105 5.63 -21.81 -11.23
CA LEU A 105 5.15 -21.25 -9.95
C LEU A 105 6.30 -20.67 -9.10
N THR A 106 7.48 -21.30 -9.13
CA THR A 106 8.69 -20.82 -8.46
C THR A 106 9.14 -19.46 -8.98
N GLU A 107 9.11 -19.24 -10.29
CA GLU A 107 9.46 -17.95 -10.90
C GLU A 107 8.44 -16.87 -10.55
N ARG A 108 7.15 -17.20 -10.59
CA ARG A 108 6.10 -16.28 -10.16
C ARG A 108 6.18 -15.93 -8.67
N ALA A 109 6.60 -16.87 -7.82
CA ALA A 109 6.84 -16.61 -6.41
C ALA A 109 8.02 -15.64 -6.20
N HIS A 110 9.13 -15.81 -6.93
CA HIS A 110 10.24 -14.84 -6.91
C HIS A 110 9.82 -13.45 -7.39
N MET A 111 9.03 -13.38 -8.49
CA MET A 111 8.48 -12.09 -8.97
C MET A 111 7.54 -11.46 -7.93
N ALA A 112 6.74 -12.27 -7.21
CA ALA A 112 5.88 -11.77 -6.14
C ALA A 112 6.67 -11.13 -4.99
N MET A 113 7.82 -11.69 -4.63
CA MET A 113 8.73 -11.08 -3.65
C MET A 113 9.25 -9.73 -4.16
N MET A 114 9.71 -9.66 -5.42
CA MET A 114 10.16 -8.40 -6.03
C MET A 114 9.05 -7.35 -6.05
N VAL A 115 7.81 -7.74 -6.38
CA VAL A 115 6.65 -6.85 -6.37
C VAL A 115 6.41 -6.27 -4.96
N VAL A 116 6.50 -7.09 -3.92
CA VAL A 116 6.29 -6.63 -2.53
C VAL A 116 7.39 -5.67 -2.10
N ASP A 117 8.63 -5.92 -2.50
CA ASP A 117 9.77 -5.04 -2.18
C ASP A 117 9.65 -3.64 -2.84
N LEU A 118 8.87 -3.52 -3.92
CA LEU A 118 8.58 -2.24 -4.58
C LEU A 118 7.45 -1.43 -3.92
N VAL A 119 6.69 -2.06 -3.01
CA VAL A 119 5.55 -1.41 -2.35
C VAL A 119 6.02 -0.69 -1.10
N PRO A 120 5.74 0.61 -0.94
CA PRO A 120 6.00 1.32 0.30
C PRO A 120 5.33 0.63 1.50
N PRO A 121 5.94 0.61 2.69
CA PRO A 121 5.37 0.00 3.88
C PRO A 121 4.06 0.67 4.31
N SER A 122 3.88 1.96 4.00
CA SER A 122 2.67 2.74 4.30
C SER A 122 2.09 3.39 3.03
N PRO A 123 0.76 3.59 2.95
CA PRO A 123 0.15 4.40 1.90
C PRO A 123 0.35 5.91 2.11
N VAL A 124 0.81 6.35 3.28
CA VAL A 124 1.12 7.77 3.56
C VAL A 124 2.35 8.18 2.76
N PRO A 125 2.34 9.35 2.08
CA PRO A 125 3.53 9.86 1.38
C PRO A 125 4.70 10.14 2.34
N ASP A 126 5.93 9.83 1.93
CA ASP A 126 7.14 10.01 2.75
C ASP A 126 7.42 11.47 3.16
N SER A 127 6.85 12.45 2.43
CA SER A 127 6.97 13.88 2.73
C SER A 127 6.00 14.37 3.82
N ILE A 128 5.11 13.51 4.31
CA ILE A 128 4.14 13.80 5.36
C ILE A 128 4.53 13.00 6.61
N GLU A 129 4.49 13.63 7.78
CA GLU A 129 4.67 12.94 9.05
C GLU A 129 3.57 11.89 9.22
N GLU A 130 3.94 10.62 9.33
CA GLU A 130 2.98 9.55 9.60
C GLU A 130 2.70 9.44 11.09
N ILE A 131 1.41 9.46 11.44
CA ILE A 131 0.91 9.22 12.80
C ILE A 131 -0.05 8.02 12.80
N ASP A 132 -0.22 7.40 13.95
CA ASP A 132 -1.02 6.19 14.15
C ASP A 132 -1.96 6.31 15.37
N ASP A 133 -2.65 5.22 15.71
CA ASP A 133 -3.58 5.17 16.83
C ASP A 133 -2.89 5.44 18.20
N ASP A 134 -1.59 5.21 18.31
CA ASP A 134 -0.82 5.48 19.54
C ASP A 134 -0.31 6.94 19.63
N THR A 135 -0.24 7.65 18.52
CA THR A 135 0.46 8.94 18.40
C THR A 135 -0.43 10.12 18.00
N TYR A 136 -1.60 9.89 17.38
CA TYR A 136 -2.45 10.98 16.88
C TYR A 136 -2.93 11.93 17.99
N GLU A 137 -3.27 11.43 19.17
CA GLU A 137 -3.71 12.28 20.29
C GLU A 137 -2.60 13.25 20.72
N SER A 138 -1.36 12.72 20.84
CA SER A 138 -0.20 13.54 21.18
C SER A 138 0.13 14.57 20.10
N PHE A 139 -0.04 14.22 18.82
CA PHE A 139 0.13 15.15 17.71
C PHE A 139 -0.87 16.31 17.79
N LEU A 140 -2.14 16.01 18.02
CA LEU A 140 -3.21 17.01 18.13
C LEU A 140 -3.09 17.88 19.40
N GLU A 141 -2.52 17.34 20.51
CA GLU A 141 -2.28 18.09 21.74
C GLU A 141 -1.16 19.13 21.63
N VAL A 142 -0.17 18.92 20.77
CA VAL A 142 0.99 19.81 20.65
C VAL A 142 0.85 20.86 19.54
N HIS A 143 -0.14 20.71 18.67
CA HIS A 143 -0.39 21.62 17.56
C HIS A 143 -1.74 22.31 17.69
N ASP A 144 -1.74 23.64 17.89
CA ASP A 144 -2.94 24.43 18.00
C ASP A 144 -3.81 24.34 16.73
N ARG A 145 -3.18 24.25 15.55
CA ARG A 145 -3.81 24.02 14.25
C ARG A 145 -3.15 22.88 13.53
N ALA A 146 -3.95 21.90 13.12
CA ALA A 146 -3.45 20.72 12.43
C ALA A 146 -4.36 20.28 11.29
N ALA A 147 -3.77 19.66 10.26
CA ALA A 147 -4.50 18.95 9.23
C ALA A 147 -4.00 17.50 9.17
N VAL A 148 -4.92 16.55 9.23
CA VAL A 148 -4.60 15.13 9.11
C VAL A 148 -5.19 14.58 7.82
N THR A 149 -4.32 14.06 6.96
CA THR A 149 -4.67 13.43 5.70
C THR A 149 -4.83 11.92 5.88
N VAL A 150 -5.89 11.33 5.35
CA VAL A 150 -6.15 9.89 5.43
C VAL A 150 -5.86 9.24 4.10
N TRP A 151 -5.04 8.22 4.12
CA TRP A 151 -4.59 7.48 2.93
C TRP A 151 -5.01 6.02 3.01
N LYS A 152 -5.08 5.37 1.85
CA LYS A 152 -5.40 3.95 1.74
C LYS A 152 -4.60 3.31 0.61
N ARG A 153 -4.29 2.01 0.75
CA ARG A 153 -3.77 1.20 -0.35
C ARG A 153 -4.84 1.01 -1.42
N PHE A 154 -4.45 0.74 -2.65
CA PHE A 154 -5.34 0.48 -3.80
C PHE A 154 -6.45 1.53 -4.01
N CYS A 155 -6.16 2.76 -3.66
CA CYS A 155 -7.08 3.89 -3.66
C CYS A 155 -6.75 4.83 -4.83
N SER A 156 -7.50 4.72 -5.94
CA SER A 156 -7.28 5.59 -7.13
C SER A 156 -7.42 7.09 -6.82
N PRO A 157 -8.39 7.56 -5.97
CA PRO A 157 -8.44 8.96 -5.59
C PRO A 157 -7.25 9.40 -4.72
N CYS A 158 -6.69 8.49 -3.88
CA CYS A 158 -5.48 8.78 -3.09
C CYS A 158 -4.26 8.98 -4.00
N ARG A 159 -4.12 8.14 -5.03
CA ARG A 159 -3.05 8.28 -6.03
C ARG A 159 -3.12 9.62 -6.72
N LYS A 160 -4.32 10.03 -7.14
CA LYS A 160 -4.50 11.34 -7.76
C LYS A 160 -4.09 12.49 -6.83
N MET A 161 -4.36 12.38 -5.53
CA MET A 161 -3.93 13.37 -4.56
C MET A 161 -2.40 13.35 -4.36
N LYS A 162 -1.76 12.16 -4.48
CA LYS A 162 -0.30 12.03 -4.46
C LYS A 162 0.38 12.65 -5.69
N GLU A 163 -0.24 12.56 -6.88
CA GLU A 163 0.26 13.20 -8.10
C GLU A 163 0.31 14.75 -7.98
N GLU A 164 -0.53 15.33 -7.15
CA GLU A 164 -0.62 16.77 -6.86
C GLU A 164 -0.13 17.09 -5.43
N LEU A 165 0.79 16.26 -4.88
CA LEU A 165 1.15 16.33 -3.46
C LEU A 165 1.81 17.63 -3.08
N ASP A 166 2.76 18.11 -3.86
CA ASP A 166 3.47 19.37 -3.60
C ASP A 166 2.49 20.54 -3.55
N GLU A 167 1.60 20.63 -4.53
CA GLU A 167 0.54 21.64 -4.57
C GLU A 167 -0.45 21.49 -3.41
N THR A 168 -0.72 20.25 -2.99
CA THR A 168 -1.59 19.94 -1.84
C THR A 168 -0.96 20.39 -0.53
N LEU A 169 0.35 20.18 -0.37
CA LEU A 169 1.07 20.62 0.83
C LEU A 169 1.24 22.14 0.88
N GLU A 170 1.45 22.78 -0.28
CA GLU A 170 1.49 24.25 -0.39
C GLU A 170 0.14 24.92 -0.05
N ALA A 171 -0.97 24.17 -0.10
CA ALA A 171 -2.28 24.66 0.28
C ALA A 171 -2.46 24.87 1.80
N PHE A 172 -1.55 24.35 2.61
CA PHE A 172 -1.58 24.56 4.07
C PHE A 172 -0.62 25.68 4.45
N PRO A 173 -1.06 26.68 5.24
CA PRO A 173 -0.18 27.69 5.80
C PRO A 173 0.90 27.09 6.72
N ASP A 174 2.03 27.76 6.86
CA ASP A 174 3.17 27.32 7.67
C ASP A 174 2.84 27.07 9.16
N GLU A 175 1.77 27.69 9.67
CA GLU A 175 1.27 27.52 11.03
C GLU A 175 0.40 26.28 11.21
N VAL A 176 0.00 25.59 10.15
CA VAL A 176 -0.81 24.38 10.21
C VAL A 176 0.11 23.17 10.13
N ALA A 177 0.17 22.37 11.18
CA ALA A 177 0.90 21.11 11.18
C ALA A 177 0.18 20.06 10.32
N VAL A 178 0.90 19.41 9.40
CA VAL A 178 0.31 18.40 8.52
C VAL A 178 0.85 17.02 8.86
N ALA A 179 -0.08 16.08 9.07
CA ALA A 179 0.22 14.66 9.27
C ALA A 179 -0.63 13.78 8.36
N GLY A 180 -0.27 12.51 8.28
CA GLY A 180 -1.01 11.49 7.54
C GLY A 180 -1.22 10.23 8.35
N VAL A 181 -2.32 9.54 8.09
CA VAL A 181 -2.63 8.24 8.67
C VAL A 181 -2.91 7.21 7.57
N ASP A 182 -2.48 5.97 7.78
CA ASP A 182 -2.99 4.82 7.04
C ASP A 182 -4.39 4.47 7.58
N GLY A 183 -5.42 4.80 6.84
CA GLY A 183 -6.81 4.57 7.26
C GLY A 183 -7.20 3.09 7.40
N GLU A 184 -6.33 2.15 7.00
CA GLU A 184 -6.52 0.71 7.23
C GLU A 184 -5.82 0.24 8.52
N ALA A 185 -4.77 0.93 8.93
CA ALA A 185 -4.00 0.63 10.13
C ALA A 185 -4.41 1.44 11.37
N THR A 186 -5.26 2.49 11.21
CA THR A 186 -5.68 3.41 12.27
C THR A 186 -7.20 3.40 12.52
N PRO A 187 -7.77 2.27 12.97
CA PRO A 187 -9.20 2.15 13.20
C PRO A 187 -9.73 3.05 14.34
N GLU A 188 -8.93 3.33 15.38
CA GLU A 188 -9.35 4.19 16.50
C GLU A 188 -9.48 5.64 16.06
N PHE A 189 -8.52 6.15 15.29
CA PHE A 189 -8.62 7.46 14.65
C PHE A 189 -9.86 7.56 13.75
N GLY A 190 -10.05 6.55 12.88
CA GLY A 190 -11.20 6.51 11.99
C GLY A 190 -12.55 6.57 12.71
N LEU A 191 -12.70 5.84 13.81
CA LEU A 191 -13.91 5.82 14.63
C LEU A 191 -14.11 7.14 15.40
N SER A 192 -13.04 7.71 15.96
CA SER A 192 -13.09 8.94 16.75
C SER A 192 -13.57 10.14 15.95
N PHE A 193 -13.16 10.21 14.67
CA PHE A 193 -13.47 11.36 13.80
C PHE A 193 -14.43 11.05 12.66
N GLY A 194 -15.02 9.84 12.63
CA GLY A 194 -16.03 9.46 11.64
C GLY A 194 -15.50 9.40 10.21
N VAL A 195 -14.27 8.93 10.03
CA VAL A 195 -13.65 8.75 8.72
C VAL A 195 -14.27 7.54 8.02
N GLU A 196 -14.91 7.78 6.87
CA GLU A 196 -15.61 6.73 6.09
C GLU A 196 -14.98 6.50 4.71
N ALA A 197 -14.03 7.35 4.30
CA ALA A 197 -13.44 7.30 2.97
C ALA A 197 -11.99 7.79 2.98
N ALA A 198 -11.22 7.34 1.99
CA ALA A 198 -9.90 7.87 1.66
C ALA A 198 -9.85 8.30 0.18
N PRO A 199 -9.08 9.35 -0.16
CA PRO A 199 -8.44 10.24 0.79
C PRO A 199 -9.47 11.07 1.56
N SER A 200 -9.12 11.54 2.74
CA SER A 200 -9.85 12.57 3.47
C SER A 200 -8.84 13.56 4.04
N VAL A 201 -9.26 14.80 4.27
CA VAL A 201 -8.50 15.81 4.98
C VAL A 201 -9.34 16.31 6.14
N LEU A 202 -8.82 16.19 7.35
CA LEU A 202 -9.48 16.62 8.58
C LEU A 202 -8.72 17.81 9.16
N PHE A 203 -9.42 18.87 9.54
CA PHE A 203 -8.85 20.09 10.10
C PHE A 203 -9.18 20.16 11.58
N PHE A 204 -8.17 20.45 12.40
CA PHE A 204 -8.26 20.47 13.85
C PHE A 204 -7.79 21.81 14.40
N GLU A 205 -8.52 22.36 15.37
CA GLU A 205 -8.13 23.51 16.17
C GLU A 205 -8.19 23.13 17.65
N ASP A 206 -7.10 23.33 18.37
CA ASP A 206 -6.97 22.96 19.80
C ASP A 206 -7.34 21.48 20.08
N GLY A 207 -7.04 20.58 19.12
CA GLY A 207 -7.34 19.15 19.21
C GLY A 207 -8.79 18.76 18.87
N GLU A 208 -9.66 19.71 18.58
CA GLU A 208 -11.06 19.46 18.19
C GLU A 208 -11.19 19.48 16.65
N LEU A 209 -11.95 18.53 16.08
CA LEU A 209 -12.25 18.51 14.65
C LEU A 209 -13.18 19.67 14.30
N VAL A 210 -12.71 20.58 13.44
CA VAL A 210 -13.48 21.76 13.00
C VAL A 210 -14.08 21.62 11.61
N GLU A 211 -13.40 20.92 10.68
CA GLU A 211 -13.90 20.69 9.33
C GLU A 211 -13.32 19.39 8.75
N SER A 212 -13.98 18.81 7.75
CA SER A 212 -13.50 17.61 7.03
C SER A 212 -13.87 17.61 5.56
N LEU A 213 -12.92 17.24 4.71
CA LEU A 213 -13.09 17.00 3.29
C LEU A 213 -13.01 15.51 3.01
N ARG A 214 -13.99 14.97 2.26
CA ARG A 214 -14.05 13.53 1.91
C ARG A 214 -13.77 13.33 0.43
N GLY A 215 -12.99 12.31 0.13
CA GLY A 215 -12.55 11.99 -1.22
C GLY A 215 -11.49 12.97 -1.73
N TYR A 216 -11.02 12.73 -2.95
CA TYR A 216 -10.07 13.62 -3.59
C TYR A 216 -10.64 15.05 -3.71
N GLN A 217 -9.86 16.02 -3.26
CA GLN A 217 -10.12 17.44 -3.44
C GLN A 217 -8.94 18.09 -4.18
N ARG A 218 -9.22 19.14 -4.95
CA ARG A 218 -8.16 19.92 -5.59
C ARG A 218 -7.44 20.76 -4.54
N PRO A 219 -6.16 21.04 -4.71
CA PRO A 219 -5.37 21.87 -3.78
C PRO A 219 -6.09 23.19 -3.43
N SER A 220 -6.68 23.89 -4.41
CA SER A 220 -7.41 25.14 -4.19
C SER A 220 -8.68 25.00 -3.31
N VAL A 221 -9.28 23.81 -3.24
CA VAL A 221 -10.41 23.54 -2.34
C VAL A 221 -9.90 23.30 -0.94
N ILE A 222 -8.77 22.60 -0.80
CA ILE A 222 -8.10 22.37 0.48
C ILE A 222 -7.68 23.72 1.08
N GLU A 223 -7.03 24.59 0.28
CA GLU A 223 -6.63 25.95 0.67
C GLU A 223 -7.83 26.77 1.18
N SER A 224 -8.91 26.88 0.40
CA SER A 224 -10.08 27.65 0.79
C SER A 224 -10.76 27.09 2.03
N THR A 225 -10.79 25.76 2.20
CA THR A 225 -11.38 25.12 3.39
C THR A 225 -10.49 25.33 4.61
N CYS A 226 -9.16 25.26 4.44
CA CYS A 226 -8.21 25.56 5.50
C CYS A 226 -8.36 27.00 6.02
N ASP A 227 -8.45 27.98 5.10
CA ASP A 227 -8.71 29.38 5.45
C ASP A 227 -10.04 29.54 6.22
N GLU A 228 -11.12 28.91 5.73
CA GLU A 228 -12.43 28.97 6.38
C GLU A 228 -12.46 28.28 7.75
N ALA A 229 -11.72 27.17 7.90
CA ALA A 229 -11.67 26.42 9.16
C ALA A 229 -10.93 27.16 10.28
N PHE A 230 -9.92 27.98 9.91
CA PHE A 230 -9.04 28.66 10.84
C PHE A 230 -9.19 30.20 10.86
N ASP A 231 -10.11 30.78 10.05
CA ASP A 231 -10.48 32.18 10.12
C ASP A 231 -11.46 32.42 11.29
N GLU A 232 -11.07 33.32 12.21
CA GLU A 232 -11.96 33.86 13.26
C GLU A 232 -12.97 34.87 12.71
#